data_108d6b254452b0cd3a344eb5db35964b
#
_entry.id   108d6b254452b0cd3a344eb5db35964b
#
_cell.length_a   1.000
_cell.length_b   1.000
_cell.length_c   1.000
_cell.angle_alpha   90.00
_cell.angle_beta   90.00
_cell.angle_gamma   90.00
#
_symmetry.space_group_name_H-M   'P 1'
#
loop_
_entity.id
_entity.type
_entity.pdbx_description
1 polymer ?
#
loop_
_entity_poly.entity_id
_entity_poly.type
_entity_poly.pdbx_seq_one_letter_code
_entity_poly.pdbx_strand_id
1 'polypeptide(L)'
;MGPEDFAKLLEDTEDQLLRSGVTLGILGLTSTTLRLLDALALSGLAKAVTGVYVPHSSDVPHAVSVPVLPFAELARETPDVLTVAADEQKQEIVLAALPFIQGAPKLIVAGYGHFAFSDQLYEEERAQLLVPSLANGYPHTLPHLYQCLVNAARLGLNGVVAEFGMFKGGTTMFLSRVIERLGTAWPVIGFDSFAGFPPRRSPLDMYDHPECVFTDLAVVQRYLTGRNVEIVAGDIVETATRLANEKVVLTFVDTDNYSSARAALEVVQDRTVVGGAIVFDHFTGLDRFRYTLGERIAGLPLLEDPRFFNLHGTGVFYRQR
;
A
#
# COMPACT_ATOMS: atom_id res chain seq x y z
N MET A 1 -7.65 10.97 -13.56
CA MET A 1 -8.02 12.17 -12.74
C MET A 1 -9.52 12.38 -12.80
N GLY A 2 -10.11 12.49 -11.61
CA GLY A 2 -11.55 12.78 -11.50
C GLY A 2 -11.90 14.18 -12.02
N PRO A 3 -13.19 14.43 -12.32
CA PRO A 3 -13.63 15.73 -12.80
C PRO A 3 -13.33 16.89 -11.84
N GLU A 4 -13.50 16.68 -10.53
CA GLU A 4 -13.27 17.69 -9.49
C GLU A 4 -11.79 18.05 -9.36
N ASP A 5 -10.89 17.05 -9.37
CA ASP A 5 -9.45 17.27 -9.33
C ASP A 5 -8.94 18.01 -10.56
N PHE A 6 -9.51 17.70 -11.73
CA PHE A 6 -9.17 18.39 -12.96
C PHE A 6 -9.66 19.85 -12.97
N ALA A 7 -10.88 20.10 -12.49
CA ALA A 7 -11.41 21.45 -12.36
C ALA A 7 -10.54 22.31 -11.44
N LYS A 8 -10.08 21.73 -10.32
CA LYS A 8 -9.17 22.44 -9.40
C LYS A 8 -7.81 22.70 -10.01
N LEU A 9 -7.23 21.74 -10.74
CA LEU A 9 -5.98 21.93 -11.47
C LEU A 9 -6.08 23.08 -12.47
N LEU A 10 -7.18 23.12 -13.24
CA LEU A 10 -7.45 24.15 -14.22
C LEU A 10 -7.58 25.51 -13.55
N GLU A 11 -8.41 25.63 -12.51
CA GLU A 11 -8.58 26.85 -11.72
C GLU A 11 -7.24 27.39 -11.19
N ASP A 12 -6.46 26.51 -10.50
CA ASP A 12 -5.17 26.90 -9.94
C ASP A 12 -4.17 27.36 -11.01
N THR A 13 -4.23 26.79 -12.21
CA THR A 13 -3.38 27.17 -13.34
C THR A 13 -3.83 28.48 -13.96
N GLU A 14 -5.13 28.65 -14.24
CA GLU A 14 -5.70 29.86 -14.80
C GLU A 14 -5.47 31.08 -13.90
N ASP A 15 -5.66 30.93 -12.58
CA ASP A 15 -5.41 32.01 -11.61
C ASP A 15 -3.99 32.58 -11.67
N GLN A 16 -3.00 31.75 -11.99
CA GLN A 16 -1.63 32.21 -12.16
C GLN A 16 -1.46 32.94 -13.51
N LEU A 17 -2.09 32.46 -14.57
CA LEU A 17 -1.96 32.99 -15.92
C LEU A 17 -2.75 34.29 -16.16
N LEU A 18 -3.71 34.59 -15.30
CA LEU A 18 -4.42 35.89 -15.34
C LEU A 18 -3.51 37.10 -15.01
N ARG A 19 -2.34 36.83 -14.43
CA ARG A 19 -1.32 37.88 -14.22
C ARG A 19 -0.57 38.13 -15.52
N SER A 20 -0.43 39.39 -15.88
CA SER A 20 0.22 39.77 -17.15
C SER A 20 1.67 39.29 -17.23
N GLY A 21 2.01 38.63 -18.32
CA GLY A 21 3.39 38.23 -18.66
C GLY A 21 3.87 36.95 -17.99
N VAL A 22 3.00 36.25 -17.24
CA VAL A 22 3.36 34.94 -16.64
C VAL A 22 3.42 33.85 -17.70
N THR A 23 4.47 33.04 -17.65
CA THR A 23 4.70 31.90 -18.55
C THR A 23 4.44 30.56 -17.84
N LEU A 24 3.94 29.61 -18.61
CA LEU A 24 3.60 28.27 -18.11
C LEU A 24 4.39 27.18 -18.84
N GLY A 25 5.04 26.31 -18.08
CA GLY A 25 5.53 25.02 -18.55
C GLY A 25 4.70 23.86 -17.98
N ILE A 26 4.45 22.84 -18.77
CA ILE A 26 3.76 21.64 -18.32
C ILE A 26 4.77 20.49 -18.25
N LEU A 27 4.89 19.85 -17.08
CA LEU A 27 5.80 18.73 -16.87
C LEU A 27 5.08 17.39 -17.12
N GLY A 28 5.61 16.59 -18.03
CA GLY A 28 5.06 15.30 -18.44
C GLY A 28 3.99 15.43 -19.52
N LEU A 29 3.96 14.45 -20.43
CA LEU A 29 2.97 14.35 -21.50
C LEU A 29 2.03 13.18 -21.18
N THR A 30 0.84 13.49 -20.71
CA THR A 30 -0.19 12.55 -20.29
C THR A 30 -1.54 12.89 -20.91
N SER A 31 -2.56 12.05 -20.74
CA SER A 31 -3.94 12.37 -21.13
C SER A 31 -4.45 13.63 -20.40
N THR A 32 -4.05 13.84 -19.16
CA THR A 32 -4.41 15.03 -18.38
C THR A 32 -3.71 16.27 -18.91
N THR A 33 -2.46 16.15 -19.40
CA THR A 33 -1.76 17.24 -20.08
C THR A 33 -2.53 17.71 -21.32
N LEU A 34 -2.99 16.78 -22.15
CA LEU A 34 -3.76 17.11 -23.36
C LEU A 34 -5.07 17.80 -23.01
N ARG A 35 -5.80 17.29 -22.02
CA ARG A 35 -7.04 17.92 -21.52
C ARG A 35 -6.79 19.34 -20.99
N LEU A 36 -5.68 19.57 -20.29
CA LEU A 36 -5.31 20.87 -19.77
C LEU A 36 -5.00 21.86 -20.90
N LEU A 37 -4.26 21.42 -21.92
CA LEU A 37 -3.97 22.24 -23.11
C LEU A 37 -5.24 22.65 -23.84
N ASP A 38 -6.18 21.72 -24.04
CA ASP A 38 -7.47 22.00 -24.67
C ASP A 38 -8.28 23.02 -23.85
N ALA A 39 -8.33 22.86 -22.54
CA ALA A 39 -9.04 23.78 -21.64
C ALA A 39 -8.41 25.19 -21.67
N LEU A 40 -7.08 25.30 -21.59
CA LEU A 40 -6.38 26.59 -21.68
C LEU A 40 -6.55 27.25 -23.06
N ALA A 41 -6.69 26.48 -24.12
CA ALA A 41 -6.99 27.02 -25.45
C ALA A 41 -8.40 27.60 -25.50
N LEU A 42 -9.39 26.95 -24.90
CA LEU A 42 -10.77 27.44 -24.81
C LEU A 42 -10.88 28.72 -23.97
N SER A 43 -10.07 28.83 -22.91
CA SER A 43 -9.99 30.03 -22.06
C SER A 43 -9.14 31.15 -22.68
N GLY A 44 -8.54 30.94 -23.86
CA GLY A 44 -7.69 31.95 -24.54
C GLY A 44 -6.29 32.07 -23.90
N LEU A 45 -5.90 31.20 -23.01
CA LEU A 45 -4.63 31.26 -22.26
C LEU A 45 -3.51 30.41 -22.88
N ALA A 46 -3.76 29.71 -23.99
CA ALA A 46 -2.77 28.85 -24.66
C ALA A 46 -1.46 29.59 -25.02
N LYS A 47 -1.49 30.89 -25.23
CA LYS A 47 -0.30 31.69 -25.57
C LYS A 47 0.70 31.81 -24.42
N ALA A 48 0.27 31.59 -23.19
CA ALA A 48 1.14 31.62 -22.02
C ALA A 48 1.94 30.29 -21.86
N VAL A 49 1.52 29.23 -22.56
CA VAL A 49 2.19 27.94 -22.50
C VAL A 49 3.44 27.94 -23.35
N THR A 50 4.62 27.84 -22.74
CA THR A 50 5.92 27.84 -23.42
C THR A 50 6.24 26.45 -23.99
N GLY A 51 5.75 25.39 -23.36
CA GLY A 51 5.94 24.02 -23.82
C GLY A 51 5.50 22.96 -22.83
N VAL A 52 5.48 21.72 -23.32
CA VAL A 52 5.38 20.50 -22.53
C VAL A 52 6.78 19.92 -22.39
N TYR A 53 7.23 19.70 -21.17
CA TYR A 53 8.59 19.23 -20.88
C TYR A 53 8.56 17.74 -20.52
N VAL A 54 9.42 16.94 -21.15
CA VAL A 54 9.51 15.47 -21.01
C VAL A 54 10.96 15.02 -20.83
N PRO A 55 11.23 13.81 -20.31
CA PRO A 55 12.60 13.33 -20.17
C PRO A 55 13.37 13.30 -21.50
N HIS A 56 12.74 12.82 -22.57
CA HIS A 56 13.30 12.74 -23.92
C HIS A 56 12.24 13.15 -24.94
N SER A 57 12.61 13.96 -25.91
CA SER A 57 11.69 14.51 -26.92
C SER A 57 11.38 13.55 -28.10
N SER A 58 11.90 12.33 -28.10
CA SER A 58 11.80 11.39 -29.24
C SER A 58 10.45 10.70 -29.39
N ASP A 59 9.56 10.72 -28.38
CA ASP A 59 8.33 9.92 -28.35
C ASP A 59 7.04 10.75 -28.41
N VAL A 60 7.03 11.81 -29.21
CA VAL A 60 5.92 12.75 -29.24
C VAL A 60 4.84 12.34 -30.25
N PRO A 61 3.59 12.16 -29.85
CA PRO A 61 2.46 12.08 -30.78
C PRO A 61 2.31 13.40 -31.57
N HIS A 62 2.04 13.33 -32.85
CA HIS A 62 1.91 14.50 -33.75
C HIS A 62 0.74 15.48 -33.44
N ALA A 63 0.09 15.35 -32.30
CA ALA A 63 -1.16 16.05 -31.99
C ALA A 63 -1.06 17.09 -30.84
N VAL A 64 0.14 17.55 -30.49
CA VAL A 64 0.30 18.55 -29.44
C VAL A 64 0.45 19.94 -30.06
N SER A 65 -0.40 20.90 -29.65
CA SER A 65 -0.46 22.27 -30.21
C SER A 65 0.65 23.21 -29.74
N VAL A 66 1.49 22.77 -28.80
CA VAL A 66 2.60 23.52 -28.21
C VAL A 66 3.92 22.72 -28.36
N PRO A 67 5.10 23.39 -28.27
CA PRO A 67 6.38 22.69 -28.34
C PRO A 67 6.49 21.60 -27.26
N VAL A 68 7.03 20.42 -27.63
CA VAL A 68 7.42 19.38 -26.68
C VAL A 68 8.94 19.38 -26.59
N LEU A 69 9.45 19.63 -25.41
CA LEU A 69 10.85 19.94 -25.14
C LEU A 69 11.43 18.96 -24.12
N PRO A 70 12.72 18.62 -24.20
CA PRO A 70 13.36 17.84 -23.14
C PRO A 70 13.48 18.66 -21.87
N PHE A 71 13.49 18.00 -20.67
CA PHE A 71 13.70 18.69 -19.39
C PHE A 71 14.96 19.55 -19.37
N ALA A 72 15.99 19.21 -20.14
CA ALA A 72 17.21 19.98 -20.24
C ALA A 72 17.00 21.43 -20.72
N GLU A 73 15.92 21.72 -21.46
CA GLU A 73 15.62 23.10 -21.89
C GLU A 73 15.17 23.99 -20.71
N LEU A 74 14.66 23.43 -19.61
CA LEU A 74 14.37 24.18 -18.39
C LEU A 74 15.62 24.85 -17.81
N ALA A 75 16.81 24.28 -18.04
CA ALA A 75 18.06 24.90 -17.59
C ALA A 75 18.44 26.19 -18.37
N ARG A 76 17.85 26.39 -19.54
CA ARG A 76 18.06 27.60 -20.35
C ARG A 76 17.03 28.67 -20.02
N GLU A 77 15.78 28.26 -19.90
CA GLU A 77 14.67 29.15 -19.60
C GLU A 77 13.62 28.35 -18.82
N THR A 78 13.49 28.65 -17.53
CA THR A 78 12.46 28.06 -16.67
C THR A 78 11.23 29.00 -16.68
N PRO A 79 10.04 28.47 -17.04
CA PRO A 79 8.80 29.24 -16.95
C PRO A 79 8.48 29.67 -15.52
N ASP A 80 7.73 30.76 -15.35
CA ASP A 80 7.32 31.28 -14.03
C ASP A 80 6.47 30.31 -13.24
N VAL A 81 5.67 29.51 -13.96
CA VAL A 81 4.81 28.45 -13.41
C VAL A 81 5.10 27.13 -14.10
N LEU A 82 5.25 26.07 -13.31
CA LEU A 82 5.35 24.71 -13.78
C LEU A 82 4.16 23.92 -13.28
N THR A 83 3.43 23.25 -14.17
CA THR A 83 2.28 22.40 -13.81
C THR A 83 2.57 20.95 -14.11
N VAL A 84 2.38 20.09 -13.12
CA VAL A 84 2.46 18.63 -13.27
C VAL A 84 1.05 18.09 -13.50
N ALA A 85 0.69 17.89 -14.76
CA ALA A 85 -0.63 17.41 -15.17
C ALA A 85 -0.60 15.89 -15.40
N ALA A 86 -0.39 15.14 -14.33
CA ALA A 86 -0.34 13.66 -14.35
C ALA A 86 -1.20 13.09 -13.24
N ASP A 87 -1.81 11.94 -13.47
CA ASP A 87 -2.57 11.20 -12.45
C ASP A 87 -1.65 10.33 -11.59
N GLU A 88 -0.71 9.69 -12.25
CA GLU A 88 0.32 8.83 -11.69
C GLU A 88 1.70 9.41 -12.02
N GLN A 89 2.75 8.86 -11.43
CA GLN A 89 4.14 9.23 -11.72
C GLN A 89 4.49 10.72 -11.49
N LYS A 90 3.70 11.44 -10.69
CA LYS A 90 3.93 12.88 -10.41
C LYS A 90 5.28 13.12 -9.77
N GLN A 91 5.62 12.28 -8.80
CA GLN A 91 6.88 12.36 -8.07
C GLN A 91 8.06 12.10 -9.00
N GLU A 92 7.98 11.07 -9.83
CA GLU A 92 9.01 10.70 -10.80
C GLU A 92 9.23 11.81 -11.82
N ILE A 93 8.15 12.41 -12.34
CA ILE A 93 8.21 13.55 -13.26
C ILE A 93 8.92 14.74 -12.60
N VAL A 94 8.52 15.10 -11.37
CA VAL A 94 9.13 16.19 -10.63
C VAL A 94 10.61 15.92 -10.37
N LEU A 95 10.96 14.74 -9.84
CA LEU A 95 12.33 14.36 -9.55
C LEU A 95 13.22 14.36 -10.80
N ALA A 96 12.69 13.92 -11.93
CA ALA A 96 13.43 13.93 -13.20
C ALA A 96 13.63 15.36 -13.76
N ALA A 97 12.66 16.27 -13.57
CA ALA A 97 12.76 17.65 -14.02
C ALA A 97 13.59 18.54 -13.10
N LEU A 98 13.58 18.28 -11.78
CA LEU A 98 14.15 19.11 -10.73
C LEU A 98 15.61 19.54 -10.98
N PRO A 99 16.54 18.68 -11.47
CA PRO A 99 17.92 19.09 -11.74
C PRO A 99 18.08 20.19 -12.79
N PHE A 100 17.06 20.39 -13.61
CA PHE A 100 17.09 21.38 -14.72
C PHE A 100 16.34 22.66 -14.40
N ILE A 101 15.51 22.69 -13.34
CA ILE A 101 14.73 23.85 -12.95
C ILE A 101 15.65 24.92 -12.36
N GLN A 102 15.57 26.14 -12.89
CA GLN A 102 16.32 27.28 -12.39
C GLN A 102 15.42 28.21 -11.57
N GLY A 103 15.98 28.83 -10.55
CA GLY A 103 15.24 29.76 -9.69
C GLY A 103 14.22 29.05 -8.81
N ALA A 104 13.07 29.69 -8.61
CA ALA A 104 11.98 29.18 -7.77
C ALA A 104 10.61 29.40 -8.46
N PRO A 105 10.34 28.74 -9.59
CA PRO A 105 9.05 28.84 -10.23
C PRO A 105 7.94 28.31 -9.31
N LYS A 106 6.71 28.77 -9.51
CA LYS A 106 5.58 28.18 -8.80
C LYS A 106 5.29 26.80 -9.38
N LEU A 107 5.25 25.78 -8.52
CA LEU A 107 4.85 24.43 -8.92
C LEU A 107 3.37 24.20 -8.58
N ILE A 108 2.59 23.74 -9.56
CA ILE A 108 1.21 23.28 -9.41
C ILE A 108 1.19 21.78 -9.72
N VAL A 109 0.65 21.00 -8.80
CA VAL A 109 0.57 19.54 -8.96
C VAL A 109 -0.89 19.11 -8.98
N ALA A 110 -1.25 18.37 -10.00
CA ALA A 110 -2.62 17.93 -10.22
C ALA A 110 -3.09 16.91 -9.17
N GLY A 111 -4.31 17.07 -8.69
CA GLY A 111 -5.06 16.10 -7.88
C GLY A 111 -4.48 15.83 -6.48
N TYR A 112 -5.24 15.06 -5.72
CA TYR A 112 -4.86 14.59 -4.38
C TYR A 112 -4.67 13.07 -4.38
N GLY A 113 -4.06 12.51 -3.34
CA GLY A 113 -3.98 11.05 -3.15
C GLY A 113 -2.94 10.31 -4.01
N HIS A 114 -1.97 11.01 -4.51
CA HIS A 114 -0.95 10.51 -5.44
C HIS A 114 0.28 9.91 -4.77
N PHE A 115 0.26 9.76 -3.49
CA PHE A 115 1.32 9.06 -2.75
C PHE A 115 0.85 7.64 -2.40
N ALA A 116 0.38 6.91 -3.42
CA ALA A 116 0.22 5.47 -3.28
C ALA A 116 1.60 4.86 -2.98
N PHE A 117 1.61 3.86 -2.09
CA PHE A 117 2.83 3.10 -1.88
C PHE A 117 3.25 2.49 -3.21
N SER A 118 4.50 2.76 -3.62
CA SER A 118 5.08 2.25 -4.85
C SER A 118 6.46 1.67 -4.53
N ASP A 119 6.60 0.38 -4.77
CA ASP A 119 7.86 -0.36 -4.67
C ASP A 119 7.83 -1.44 -5.74
N GLN A 120 8.89 -1.55 -6.54
CA GLN A 120 8.91 -2.43 -7.69
C GLN A 120 8.69 -3.89 -7.30
N LEU A 121 9.37 -4.38 -6.26
CA LEU A 121 9.22 -5.77 -5.80
C LEU A 121 7.80 -6.03 -5.30
N TYR A 122 7.22 -5.10 -4.54
CA TYR A 122 5.85 -5.20 -4.06
C TYR A 122 4.85 -5.31 -5.21
N GLU A 123 4.96 -4.43 -6.22
CA GLU A 123 4.04 -4.41 -7.36
C GLU A 123 4.18 -5.66 -8.23
N GLU A 124 5.42 -6.11 -8.49
CA GLU A 124 5.68 -7.33 -9.24
C GLU A 124 5.04 -8.56 -8.57
N GLU A 125 5.20 -8.71 -7.26
CA GLU A 125 4.69 -9.87 -6.54
C GLU A 125 3.16 -9.79 -6.37
N ARG A 126 2.60 -8.61 -6.13
CA ARG A 126 1.16 -8.39 -6.05
C ARG A 126 0.47 -8.70 -7.39
N ALA A 127 1.04 -8.26 -8.50
CA ALA A 127 0.48 -8.46 -9.84
C ALA A 127 0.43 -9.94 -10.28
N GLN A 128 1.25 -10.81 -9.67
CA GLN A 128 1.29 -12.24 -10.01
C GLN A 128 0.35 -13.11 -9.17
N LEU A 129 -0.42 -12.52 -8.25
CA LEU A 129 -1.36 -13.27 -7.43
C LEU A 129 -2.57 -13.72 -8.24
N LEU A 130 -2.79 -15.02 -8.35
CA LEU A 130 -4.01 -15.60 -8.95
C LEU A 130 -5.21 -15.48 -8.00
N VAL A 131 -4.96 -15.57 -6.70
CA VAL A 131 -5.93 -15.27 -5.64
C VAL A 131 -5.53 -13.95 -5.02
N PRO A 132 -6.39 -12.92 -5.07
CA PRO A 132 -6.05 -11.62 -4.50
C PRO A 132 -5.87 -11.72 -2.98
N SER A 133 -4.94 -10.94 -2.44
CA SER A 133 -4.85 -10.72 -1.00
C SER A 133 -6.03 -9.88 -0.52
N LEU A 134 -6.61 -10.25 0.60
CA LEU A 134 -7.65 -9.49 1.29
C LEU A 134 -7.10 -8.69 2.49
N ALA A 135 -5.79 -8.62 2.68
CA ALA A 135 -5.14 -7.73 3.64
C ALA A 135 -5.36 -6.25 3.22
N ASN A 136 -6.59 -5.77 3.42
CA ASN A 136 -7.08 -4.49 2.91
C ASN A 136 -7.55 -3.54 4.00
N GLY A 137 -7.18 -3.81 5.26
CA GLY A 137 -7.41 -2.95 6.40
C GLY A 137 -6.88 -1.53 6.19
N TYR A 138 -7.36 -0.60 7.01
CA TYR A 138 -6.98 0.81 6.89
C TYR A 138 -5.65 1.10 7.60
N PRO A 139 -4.74 1.91 7.06
CA PRO A 139 -4.80 2.58 5.75
C PRO A 139 -4.39 1.71 4.54
N HIS A 140 -3.82 0.57 4.66
CA HIS A 140 -3.51 -0.47 3.66
C HIS A 140 -2.58 -1.50 4.29
N THR A 141 -3.10 -2.64 4.71
CA THR A 141 -2.35 -3.63 5.47
C THR A 141 -1.30 -4.34 4.63
N LEU A 142 -1.60 -4.68 3.37
CA LEU A 142 -0.64 -5.42 2.54
C LEU A 142 0.71 -4.71 2.34
N PRO A 143 0.78 -3.39 2.04
CA PRO A 143 2.05 -2.65 2.06
C PRO A 143 2.75 -2.68 3.41
N HIS A 144 2.01 -2.65 4.53
CA HIS A 144 2.62 -2.73 5.86
C HIS A 144 3.28 -4.08 6.09
N LEU A 145 2.63 -5.18 5.71
CA LEU A 145 3.21 -6.52 5.77
C LEU A 145 4.50 -6.60 4.96
N TYR A 146 4.47 -6.09 3.73
CA TYR A 146 5.65 -6.01 2.87
C TYR A 146 6.79 -5.23 3.54
N GLN A 147 6.50 -4.03 4.06
CA GLN A 147 7.51 -3.20 4.72
C GLN A 147 8.08 -3.85 5.99
N CYS A 148 7.25 -4.55 6.76
CA CYS A 148 7.70 -5.32 7.92
C CYS A 148 8.65 -6.46 7.52
N LEU A 149 8.37 -7.20 6.43
CA LEU A 149 9.27 -8.24 5.91
C LEU A 149 10.59 -7.65 5.43
N VAL A 150 10.57 -6.55 4.67
CA VAL A 150 11.78 -5.86 4.20
C VAL A 150 12.63 -5.38 5.38
N ASN A 151 11.99 -4.80 6.40
CA ASN A 151 12.70 -4.36 7.61
C ASN A 151 13.32 -5.53 8.36
N ALA A 152 12.56 -6.62 8.55
CA ALA A 152 13.04 -7.82 9.22
C ALA A 152 14.24 -8.46 8.48
N ALA A 153 14.20 -8.48 7.14
CA ALA A 153 15.31 -8.97 6.32
C ALA A 153 16.56 -8.08 6.49
N ARG A 154 16.40 -6.76 6.48
CA ARG A 154 17.50 -5.82 6.72
C ARG A 154 18.13 -5.98 8.11
N LEU A 155 17.33 -6.33 9.10
CA LEU A 155 17.81 -6.61 10.47
C LEU A 155 18.40 -8.00 10.63
N GLY A 156 18.33 -8.86 9.61
CA GLY A 156 18.82 -10.24 9.66
C GLY A 156 18.07 -11.11 10.67
N LEU A 157 16.77 -10.87 10.87
CA LEU A 157 15.98 -11.63 11.83
C LEU A 157 15.81 -13.09 11.39
N ASN A 158 15.66 -13.98 12.36
CA ASN A 158 15.44 -15.41 12.13
C ASN A 158 14.20 -15.89 12.88
N GLY A 159 13.40 -16.72 12.22
CA GLY A 159 12.17 -17.28 12.77
C GLY A 159 11.17 -17.62 11.69
N VAL A 160 9.90 -17.55 12.02
CA VAL A 160 8.76 -17.86 11.14
C VAL A 160 7.91 -16.63 10.92
N VAL A 161 7.12 -16.63 9.86
CA VAL A 161 6.02 -15.67 9.62
C VAL A 161 4.71 -16.41 9.90
N ALA A 162 3.84 -15.83 10.71
CA ALA A 162 2.54 -16.40 11.06
C ALA A 162 1.41 -15.57 10.45
N GLU A 163 0.42 -16.25 9.87
CA GLU A 163 -0.82 -15.63 9.36
C GLU A 163 -2.03 -16.33 9.99
N PHE A 164 -2.86 -15.58 10.68
CA PHE A 164 -4.10 -16.05 11.29
C PHE A 164 -5.29 -15.53 10.48
N GLY A 165 -6.05 -16.44 9.86
CA GLY A 165 -7.10 -16.14 8.91
C GLY A 165 -6.56 -16.13 7.46
N MET A 166 -6.04 -17.27 7.00
CA MET A 166 -5.44 -17.34 5.66
C MET A 166 -6.47 -17.44 4.52
N PHE A 167 -7.71 -17.80 4.82
CA PHE A 167 -8.81 -17.90 3.87
C PHE A 167 -8.45 -18.72 2.61
N LYS A 168 -8.33 -18.08 1.45
CA LYS A 168 -7.95 -18.70 0.17
C LYS A 168 -6.44 -18.69 -0.10
N GLY A 169 -5.64 -18.20 0.83
CA GLY A 169 -4.18 -18.17 0.76
C GLY A 169 -3.58 -17.08 -0.13
N GLY A 170 -4.34 -16.04 -0.47
CA GLY A 170 -3.84 -14.93 -1.30
C GLY A 170 -2.70 -14.16 -0.61
N THR A 171 -2.90 -13.76 0.64
CA THR A 171 -1.88 -13.10 1.45
C THR A 171 -0.73 -14.04 1.78
N THR A 172 -1.01 -15.31 2.13
CA THR A 172 0.02 -16.35 2.35
C THR A 172 0.95 -16.48 1.13
N MET A 173 0.38 -16.55 -0.08
CA MET A 173 1.15 -16.61 -1.34
C MET A 173 2.03 -15.37 -1.48
N PHE A 174 1.48 -14.18 -1.28
CA PHE A 174 2.23 -12.93 -1.37
C PHE A 174 3.41 -12.93 -0.39
N LEU A 175 3.16 -13.23 0.89
CA LEU A 175 4.20 -13.28 1.92
C LEU A 175 5.32 -14.26 1.54
N SER A 176 4.97 -15.49 1.11
CA SER A 176 5.97 -16.51 0.75
C SER A 176 6.82 -16.10 -0.46
N ARG A 177 6.23 -15.42 -1.45
CA ARG A 177 6.94 -14.92 -2.63
C ARG A 177 7.89 -13.78 -2.28
N VAL A 178 7.42 -12.81 -1.48
CA VAL A 178 8.27 -11.72 -0.99
C VAL A 178 9.45 -12.25 -0.18
N ILE A 179 9.21 -13.21 0.73
CA ILE A 179 10.26 -13.85 1.53
C ILE A 179 11.34 -14.48 0.63
N GLU A 180 10.94 -15.21 -0.40
CA GLU A 180 11.86 -15.80 -1.38
C GLU A 180 12.68 -14.73 -2.10
N ARG A 181 12.03 -13.66 -2.57
CA ARG A 181 12.70 -12.54 -3.27
C ARG A 181 13.65 -11.75 -2.37
N LEU A 182 13.38 -11.70 -1.06
CA LEU A 182 14.28 -11.09 -0.07
C LEU A 182 15.49 -11.99 0.27
N GLY A 183 15.54 -13.21 -0.26
CA GLY A 183 16.63 -14.15 -0.02
C GLY A 183 16.64 -14.72 1.41
N THR A 184 15.48 -14.70 2.10
CA THR A 184 15.33 -15.28 3.44
C THR A 184 14.65 -16.65 3.35
N ALA A 185 14.79 -17.46 4.41
CA ALA A 185 14.26 -18.81 4.44
C ALA A 185 13.13 -19.00 5.48
N TRP A 186 12.44 -17.92 5.85
CA TRP A 186 11.37 -17.98 6.84
C TRP A 186 10.18 -18.80 6.29
N PRO A 187 9.74 -19.86 6.98
CA PRO A 187 8.49 -20.51 6.62
C PRO A 187 7.32 -19.57 6.96
N VAL A 188 6.27 -19.62 6.15
CA VAL A 188 4.98 -19.02 6.50
C VAL A 188 4.12 -20.11 7.12
N ILE A 189 3.60 -19.89 8.33
CA ILE A 189 2.67 -20.79 9.01
C ILE A 189 1.30 -20.11 8.98
N GLY A 190 0.40 -20.62 8.15
CA GLY A 190 -0.94 -20.09 7.96
C GLY A 190 -1.97 -20.89 8.72
N PHE A 191 -2.85 -20.20 9.45
CA PHE A 191 -3.91 -20.76 10.27
C PHE A 191 -5.27 -20.40 9.71
N ASP A 192 -6.14 -21.39 9.54
CA ASP A 192 -7.55 -21.18 9.19
C ASP A 192 -8.37 -22.40 9.61
N SER A 193 -9.64 -22.19 9.91
CA SER A 193 -10.55 -23.25 10.25
C SER A 193 -10.85 -24.18 9.07
N PHE A 194 -10.92 -23.61 7.85
CA PHE A 194 -11.49 -24.23 6.64
C PHE A 194 -12.87 -24.85 6.89
N ALA A 195 -13.58 -24.32 7.88
CA ALA A 195 -14.93 -24.74 8.27
C ALA A 195 -15.87 -23.56 8.47
N GLY A 196 -15.41 -22.35 8.12
CA GLY A 196 -16.09 -21.07 8.40
C GLY A 196 -15.76 -20.54 9.79
N PHE A 197 -16.52 -19.57 10.25
CA PHE A 197 -16.31 -18.95 11.55
C PHE A 197 -16.66 -19.94 12.68
N PRO A 198 -15.79 -20.05 13.72
CA PRO A 198 -16.08 -20.89 14.88
C PRO A 198 -17.32 -20.38 15.65
N PRO A 199 -17.97 -21.24 16.46
CA PRO A 199 -19.04 -20.80 17.35
C PRO A 199 -18.58 -19.65 18.25
N ARG A 200 -19.45 -18.67 18.45
CA ARG A 200 -19.17 -17.51 19.29
C ARG A 200 -18.80 -17.92 20.72
N ARG A 201 -17.66 -17.44 21.19
CA ARG A 201 -17.17 -17.61 22.56
C ARG A 201 -17.21 -16.31 23.34
N SER A 202 -17.38 -15.18 22.64
CA SER A 202 -17.47 -13.84 23.21
C SER A 202 -18.57 -13.04 22.50
N PRO A 203 -19.22 -12.09 23.19
CA PRO A 203 -20.08 -11.11 22.51
C PRO A 203 -19.36 -10.30 21.43
N LEU A 204 -18.02 -10.26 21.48
CA LEU A 204 -17.17 -9.57 20.53
C LEU A 204 -16.80 -10.44 19.30
N ASP A 205 -17.24 -11.68 19.24
CA ASP A 205 -17.20 -12.51 18.03
C ASP A 205 -18.40 -12.18 17.16
N MET A 206 -18.34 -11.02 16.51
CA MET A 206 -19.47 -10.40 15.82
C MET A 206 -19.49 -10.64 14.32
N TYR A 207 -18.36 -10.99 13.74
CA TYR A 207 -18.23 -11.16 12.30
C TYR A 207 -18.63 -12.57 11.88
N ASP A 208 -19.50 -12.65 10.90
CA ASP A 208 -20.00 -13.92 10.33
C ASP A 208 -20.54 -13.63 8.91
N HIS A 209 -19.62 -13.36 7.98
CA HIS A 209 -20.02 -13.04 6.60
C HIS A 209 -19.84 -14.26 5.68
N PRO A 210 -20.88 -14.69 4.96
CA PRO A 210 -20.82 -15.92 4.18
C PRO A 210 -19.78 -15.90 3.05
N GLU A 211 -19.43 -14.73 2.52
CA GLU A 211 -18.39 -14.59 1.48
C GLU A 211 -16.96 -14.82 2.02
N CYS A 212 -16.79 -14.74 3.35
CA CYS A 212 -15.52 -15.01 4.02
C CYS A 212 -15.40 -16.47 4.50
N VAL A 213 -16.32 -17.33 4.11
CA VAL A 213 -16.25 -18.77 4.38
C VAL A 213 -15.65 -19.48 3.18
N PHE A 214 -14.57 -20.24 3.43
CA PHE A 214 -13.95 -21.09 2.43
C PHE A 214 -13.54 -22.43 3.04
N THR A 215 -14.01 -23.54 2.48
CA THR A 215 -13.88 -24.87 3.08
C THR A 215 -13.05 -25.85 2.27
N ASP A 216 -12.59 -25.46 1.08
CA ASP A 216 -11.79 -26.34 0.22
C ASP A 216 -10.28 -26.21 0.51
N LEU A 217 -9.85 -26.83 1.60
CA LEU A 217 -8.44 -26.90 1.99
C LEU A 217 -7.56 -27.47 0.86
N ALA A 218 -8.05 -28.44 0.08
CA ALA A 218 -7.25 -29.08 -0.96
C ALA A 218 -6.93 -28.10 -2.11
N VAL A 219 -7.81 -27.15 -2.39
CA VAL A 219 -7.55 -26.08 -3.36
C VAL A 219 -6.44 -25.17 -2.85
N VAL A 220 -6.48 -24.77 -1.57
CA VAL A 220 -5.44 -23.91 -0.98
C VAL A 220 -4.09 -24.62 -0.95
N GLN A 221 -4.06 -25.90 -0.58
CA GLN A 221 -2.84 -26.72 -0.60
C GLN A 221 -2.23 -26.78 -2.02
N ARG A 222 -3.06 -26.98 -3.05
CA ARG A 222 -2.59 -26.98 -4.45
C ARG A 222 -2.07 -25.61 -4.87
N TYR A 223 -2.75 -24.54 -4.49
CA TYR A 223 -2.34 -23.18 -4.82
C TYR A 223 -0.97 -22.83 -4.23
N LEU A 224 -0.69 -23.30 -3.01
CA LEU A 224 0.56 -23.06 -2.30
C LEU A 224 1.65 -24.13 -2.54
N THR A 225 1.41 -25.10 -3.45
CA THR A 225 2.37 -26.16 -3.76
C THR A 225 3.74 -25.58 -4.16
N GLY A 226 4.81 -26.12 -3.58
CA GLY A 226 6.18 -25.69 -3.85
C GLY A 226 6.63 -24.44 -3.08
N ARG A 227 5.77 -23.88 -2.23
CA ARG A 227 6.13 -22.79 -1.33
C ARG A 227 6.58 -23.30 0.04
N ASN A 228 7.42 -22.52 0.72
CA ASN A 228 7.80 -22.79 2.11
C ASN A 228 6.67 -22.34 3.06
N VAL A 229 5.54 -23.07 2.98
CA VAL A 229 4.31 -22.76 3.71
C VAL A 229 3.84 -24.02 4.45
N GLU A 230 3.53 -23.87 5.73
CA GLU A 230 2.81 -24.84 6.54
C GLU A 230 1.36 -24.37 6.72
N ILE A 231 0.39 -25.22 6.44
CA ILE A 231 -1.03 -24.92 6.68
C ILE A 231 -1.48 -25.67 7.93
N VAL A 232 -1.98 -24.92 8.90
CA VAL A 232 -2.53 -25.45 10.15
C VAL A 232 -4.04 -25.27 10.10
N ALA A 233 -4.74 -26.34 9.72
CA ALA A 233 -6.19 -26.36 9.63
C ALA A 233 -6.82 -26.62 11.00
N GLY A 234 -7.81 -25.83 11.37
CA GLY A 234 -8.57 -25.94 12.62
C GLY A 234 -8.85 -24.62 13.30
N ASP A 235 -9.60 -24.68 14.40
CA ASP A 235 -9.92 -23.48 15.18
C ASP A 235 -8.64 -22.85 15.76
N ILE A 236 -8.44 -21.56 15.51
CA ILE A 236 -7.25 -20.80 15.95
C ILE A 236 -7.09 -20.86 17.48
N VAL A 237 -8.19 -20.89 18.23
CA VAL A 237 -8.14 -20.99 19.70
C VAL A 237 -7.43 -22.26 20.16
N GLU A 238 -7.49 -23.32 19.38
CA GLU A 238 -6.83 -24.59 19.68
C GLU A 238 -5.46 -24.69 19.00
N THR A 239 -5.37 -24.20 17.77
CA THR A 239 -4.21 -24.43 16.90
C THR A 239 -3.09 -23.41 17.05
N ALA A 240 -3.34 -22.20 17.57
CA ALA A 240 -2.32 -21.16 17.74
C ALA A 240 -1.10 -21.63 18.56
N THR A 241 -1.29 -22.61 19.46
CA THR A 241 -0.22 -23.23 20.25
C THR A 241 0.87 -23.91 19.41
N ARG A 242 0.63 -24.16 18.10
CA ARG A 242 1.66 -24.62 17.15
C ARG A 242 2.90 -23.70 17.16
N LEU A 243 2.72 -22.42 17.48
CA LEU A 243 3.80 -21.43 17.53
C LEU A 243 4.50 -21.35 18.90
N ALA A 244 4.11 -22.11 19.90
CA ALA A 244 4.60 -21.97 21.27
C ALA A 244 6.12 -22.07 21.42
N ASN A 245 6.81 -22.77 20.51
CA ASN A 245 8.26 -22.94 20.52
C ASN A 245 8.97 -22.25 19.37
N GLU A 246 8.25 -21.47 18.56
CA GLU A 246 8.83 -20.75 17.42
C GLU A 246 9.31 -19.36 17.84
N LYS A 247 10.27 -18.81 17.08
CA LYS A 247 10.58 -17.39 17.05
C LYS A 247 9.77 -16.78 15.91
N VAL A 248 9.04 -15.73 16.18
CA VAL A 248 8.15 -15.11 15.18
C VAL A 248 8.74 -13.78 14.72
N VAL A 249 8.95 -13.67 13.41
CA VAL A 249 9.48 -12.46 12.77
C VAL A 249 8.35 -11.49 12.43
N LEU A 250 7.26 -12.03 11.92
CA LEU A 250 6.06 -11.28 11.57
C LEU A 250 4.83 -12.11 11.91
N THR A 251 3.85 -11.48 12.53
CA THR A 251 2.49 -12.02 12.67
C THR A 251 1.53 -11.13 11.91
N PHE A 252 0.68 -11.73 11.10
CA PHE A 252 -0.51 -11.10 10.53
C PHE A 252 -1.76 -11.67 11.21
N VAL A 253 -2.58 -10.80 11.77
CA VAL A 253 -3.85 -11.14 12.42
C VAL A 253 -4.97 -10.57 11.56
N ASP A 254 -5.76 -11.46 10.97
CA ASP A 254 -6.91 -11.16 10.10
C ASP A 254 -8.01 -12.19 10.40
N THR A 255 -8.45 -12.16 11.64
CA THR A 255 -9.39 -13.16 12.18
C THR A 255 -10.79 -12.63 12.33
N ASP A 256 -10.97 -11.31 12.09
CA ASP A 256 -12.23 -10.58 12.24
C ASP A 256 -12.81 -10.59 13.68
N ASN A 257 -12.59 -11.65 14.44
CA ASN A 257 -13.23 -11.94 15.71
C ASN A 257 -12.28 -11.89 16.90
N TYR A 258 -12.84 -11.55 18.06
CA TYR A 258 -12.09 -11.36 19.31
C TYR A 258 -11.39 -12.63 19.79
N SER A 259 -12.14 -13.74 19.86
CA SER A 259 -11.63 -14.97 20.50
C SER A 259 -10.44 -15.56 19.75
N SER A 260 -10.49 -15.56 18.42
CA SER A 260 -9.39 -16.02 17.57
C SER A 260 -8.18 -15.08 17.63
N ALA A 261 -8.42 -13.75 17.53
CA ALA A 261 -7.35 -12.76 17.68
C ALA A 261 -6.67 -12.85 19.04
N ARG A 262 -7.45 -12.99 20.11
CA ARG A 262 -6.93 -13.12 21.47
C ARG A 262 -6.05 -14.36 21.64
N ALA A 263 -6.50 -15.53 21.16
CA ALA A 263 -5.74 -16.76 21.21
C ALA A 263 -4.42 -16.69 20.43
N ALA A 264 -4.45 -16.06 19.24
CA ALA A 264 -3.25 -15.80 18.47
C ALA A 264 -2.24 -14.96 19.27
N LEU A 265 -2.70 -13.83 19.85
CA LEU A 265 -1.86 -12.91 20.61
C LEU A 265 -1.25 -13.54 21.86
N GLU A 266 -1.99 -14.35 22.61
CA GLU A 266 -1.49 -15.06 23.81
C GLU A 266 -0.26 -15.91 23.53
N VAL A 267 -0.09 -16.36 22.29
CA VAL A 267 1.09 -17.11 21.85
C VAL A 267 2.15 -16.20 21.26
N VAL A 268 1.79 -15.35 20.27
CA VAL A 268 2.81 -14.64 19.47
C VAL A 268 3.42 -13.44 20.19
N GLN A 269 2.73 -12.83 21.17
CA GLN A 269 3.22 -11.67 21.89
C GLN A 269 4.60 -11.91 22.53
N ASP A 270 4.81 -13.08 23.12
CA ASP A 270 6.08 -13.44 23.74
C ASP A 270 7.08 -14.07 22.73
N ARG A 271 6.60 -14.55 21.61
CA ARG A 271 7.40 -15.22 20.57
C ARG A 271 7.93 -14.27 19.50
N THR A 272 7.31 -13.10 19.33
CA THR A 272 7.81 -12.09 18.40
C THR A 272 9.22 -11.67 18.80
N VAL A 273 10.17 -11.75 17.89
CA VAL A 273 11.57 -11.37 18.14
C VAL A 273 11.71 -9.84 18.20
N VAL A 274 12.74 -9.31 18.87
CA VAL A 274 13.03 -7.88 18.84
C VAL A 274 13.31 -7.43 17.41
N GLY A 275 12.64 -6.37 16.96
CA GLY A 275 12.63 -5.92 15.57
C GLY A 275 11.57 -6.58 14.68
N GLY A 276 10.93 -7.64 15.16
CA GLY A 276 9.76 -8.25 14.52
C GLY A 276 8.49 -7.45 14.76
N ALA A 277 7.40 -7.84 14.10
CA ALA A 277 6.13 -7.10 14.15
C ALA A 277 4.91 -8.01 14.31
N ILE A 278 3.86 -7.43 14.91
CA ILE A 278 2.48 -7.94 14.86
C ILE A 278 1.67 -6.92 14.08
N VAL A 279 0.95 -7.36 13.06
CA VAL A 279 0.13 -6.53 12.17
C VAL A 279 -1.30 -7.03 12.20
N PHE A 280 -2.24 -6.13 12.44
CA PHE A 280 -3.68 -6.41 12.40
C PHE A 280 -4.27 -5.83 11.12
N ASP A 281 -5.21 -6.55 10.52
CA ASP A 281 -6.01 -6.01 9.44
C ASP A 281 -7.04 -5.00 9.95
N HIS A 282 -7.69 -5.30 11.06
CA HIS A 282 -8.81 -4.53 11.61
C HIS A 282 -8.47 -3.82 12.92
N PHE A 283 -7.45 -2.95 12.91
CA PHE A 283 -7.08 -2.19 14.12
C PHE A 283 -7.50 -0.71 14.07
N THR A 284 -7.57 -0.12 12.87
CA THR A 284 -7.94 1.27 12.63
C THR A 284 -9.11 1.36 11.66
N GLY A 285 -9.75 2.52 11.52
CA GLY A 285 -10.87 2.70 10.60
C GLY A 285 -12.20 2.15 11.12
N LEU A 286 -12.49 2.34 12.39
CA LEU A 286 -13.64 1.77 13.13
C LEU A 286 -15.00 1.91 12.45
N ASP A 287 -15.29 3.03 11.80
CA ASP A 287 -16.57 3.24 11.12
C ASP A 287 -16.76 2.27 9.94
N ARG A 288 -15.66 1.84 9.36
CA ARG A 288 -15.66 0.92 8.23
C ARG A 288 -15.74 -0.54 8.67
N PHE A 289 -15.16 -0.86 9.83
CA PHE A 289 -14.97 -2.23 10.32
C PHE A 289 -15.69 -2.51 11.64
N ARG A 290 -16.87 -1.92 11.86
CA ARG A 290 -17.61 -2.06 13.12
C ARG A 290 -17.85 -3.50 13.58
N TYR A 291 -18.01 -4.44 12.66
CA TYR A 291 -18.22 -5.86 12.98
C TYR A 291 -16.92 -6.60 13.32
N THR A 292 -15.77 -6.03 13.00
CA THR A 292 -14.44 -6.56 13.32
C THR A 292 -13.82 -5.84 14.54
N LEU A 293 -14.62 -5.07 15.28
CA LEU A 293 -14.20 -4.39 16.51
C LEU A 293 -13.59 -5.37 17.53
N GLY A 294 -14.01 -6.63 17.52
CA GLY A 294 -13.48 -7.67 18.39
C GLY A 294 -11.98 -7.89 18.22
N GLU A 295 -11.49 -7.92 16.98
CA GLU A 295 -10.07 -8.03 16.68
C GLU A 295 -9.27 -6.85 17.25
N ARG A 296 -9.75 -5.62 17.04
CA ARG A 296 -9.14 -4.43 17.64
C ARG A 296 -9.07 -4.52 19.16
N ILE A 297 -10.17 -4.90 19.81
CA ILE A 297 -10.21 -4.99 21.28
C ILE A 297 -9.22 -6.03 21.81
N ALA A 298 -9.05 -7.15 21.10
CA ALA A 298 -8.04 -8.14 21.42
C ALA A 298 -6.62 -7.57 21.40
N GLY A 299 -6.33 -6.67 20.45
CA GLY A 299 -5.03 -6.02 20.27
C GLY A 299 -4.75 -4.83 21.22
N LEU A 300 -5.76 -4.23 21.85
CA LEU A 300 -5.56 -3.03 22.69
C LEU A 300 -4.50 -3.20 23.79
N PRO A 301 -4.34 -4.35 24.47
CA PRO A 301 -3.30 -4.52 25.47
C PRO A 301 -1.87 -4.28 24.96
N LEU A 302 -1.62 -4.45 23.65
CA LEU A 302 -0.31 -4.17 23.07
C LEU A 302 0.06 -2.68 23.09
N LEU A 303 -0.92 -1.76 23.15
CA LEU A 303 -0.65 -0.32 23.28
C LEU A 303 0.01 0.04 24.62
N GLU A 304 -0.26 -0.73 25.66
CA GLU A 304 0.26 -0.51 27.01
C GLU A 304 1.48 -1.41 27.31
N ASP A 305 1.76 -2.40 26.45
CA ASP A 305 2.91 -3.27 26.62
C ASP A 305 4.20 -2.54 26.24
N PRO A 306 5.11 -2.25 27.20
CA PRO A 306 6.32 -1.48 26.94
C PRO A 306 7.31 -2.20 26.00
N ARG A 307 7.06 -3.44 25.64
CA ARG A 307 7.88 -4.19 24.67
C ARG A 307 7.54 -3.82 23.24
N PHE A 308 6.35 -3.24 23.00
CA PHE A 308 5.85 -2.93 21.67
C PHE A 308 5.71 -1.43 21.45
N PHE A 309 5.90 -1.04 20.20
CA PHE A 309 5.65 0.30 19.71
C PHE A 309 4.62 0.24 18.61
N ASN A 310 3.48 0.91 18.79
CA ASN A 310 2.48 1.03 17.73
C ASN A 310 2.84 2.18 16.78
N LEU A 311 2.87 1.89 15.49
CA LEU A 311 2.94 2.93 14.48
C LEU A 311 1.58 3.62 14.39
N HIS A 312 1.49 4.82 14.93
CA HIS A 312 0.24 5.56 15.09
C HIS A 312 -0.59 5.62 13.80
N GLY A 313 -1.88 5.34 13.91
CA GLY A 313 -2.81 5.33 12.78
C GLY A 313 -2.77 4.03 11.95
N THR A 314 -2.06 3.00 12.40
CA THR A 314 -1.99 1.69 11.74
C THR A 314 -2.24 0.55 12.72
N GLY A 315 -2.43 -0.67 12.18
CA GLY A 315 -2.46 -1.91 12.96
C GLY A 315 -1.07 -2.52 13.22
N VAL A 316 0.02 -1.77 13.02
CA VAL A 316 1.40 -2.29 13.12
C VAL A 316 1.97 -2.05 14.51
N PHE A 317 2.46 -3.12 15.13
CA PHE A 317 3.15 -3.13 16.42
C PHE A 317 4.53 -3.75 16.26
N TYR A 318 5.58 -2.95 16.42
CA TYR A 318 6.97 -3.42 16.39
C TYR A 318 7.44 -3.79 17.79
N ARG A 319 8.07 -4.98 17.93
CA ARG A 319 8.75 -5.34 19.17
C ARG A 319 10.11 -4.65 19.26
N GLN A 320 10.27 -3.79 20.26
CA GLN A 320 11.49 -2.99 20.45
C GLN A 320 12.40 -3.51 21.58
N ARG A 321 11.91 -4.42 22.42
CA ARG A 321 12.69 -5.04 23.53
C ARG A 321 12.03 -6.34 24.07
#